data_9604e9b4be433a471dbc2d4c8269424e
#
_entry.id   9604e9b4be433a471dbc2d4c8269424e
#
_cell.length_a   1.000
_cell.length_b   1.000
_cell.length_c   1.000
_cell.angle_alpha   90.00
_cell.angle_beta   90.00
_cell.angle_gamma   90.00
#
_symmetry.space_group_name_H-M   'P 1'
#
loop_
_entity.id
_entity.type
_entity.pdbx_description
1 polymer ?
#
loop_
_entity_poly.entity_id
_entity_poly.type
_entity_poly.pdbx_seq_one_letter_code
_entity_poly.pdbx_strand_id
1 'polypeptide(L)'
;MGHDAVLINYQPEYLTRKYDYRWVNPESKLSRYAVTRIAYRVMKYLQRQTTMGRKRQFDRFIDSYLKQTREYRTLEKLCQNPPEADLYVVGSDQIWNVFYEAGRDPAFYLEFVTKGRKASYAASFSYVDIPQKEKKKLPNACGHLMLCL
;
A
#
# COMPACT_ATOMS: atom_id res chain seq x y z
N MET A 1 -11.11 -27.47 -9.12
CA MET A 1 -11.92 -26.35 -8.59
C MET A 1 -11.13 -25.09 -8.84
N GLY A 2 -11.67 -24.15 -9.63
CA GLY A 2 -11.00 -22.90 -9.96
C GLY A 2 -11.68 -21.75 -9.24
N HIS A 3 -10.92 -20.92 -8.55
CA HIS A 3 -11.38 -19.61 -8.08
C HIS A 3 -10.95 -18.55 -9.11
N ASP A 4 -11.80 -17.59 -9.42
CA ASP A 4 -11.43 -16.44 -10.24
C ASP A 4 -10.87 -15.36 -9.31
N ALA A 5 -9.53 -15.26 -9.25
CA ALA A 5 -8.84 -14.31 -8.40
C ALA A 5 -8.52 -13.05 -9.18
N VAL A 6 -8.81 -11.89 -8.58
CA VAL A 6 -8.57 -10.57 -9.16
C VAL A 6 -7.82 -9.71 -8.15
N LEU A 7 -6.73 -9.10 -8.58
CA LEU A 7 -5.97 -8.15 -7.76
C LEU A 7 -6.66 -6.79 -7.77
N ILE A 8 -6.93 -6.24 -6.61
CA ILE A 8 -7.42 -4.86 -6.48
C ILE A 8 -6.26 -3.90 -6.73
N ASN A 9 -6.32 -3.17 -7.84
CA ASN A 9 -5.28 -2.23 -8.23
C ASN A 9 -5.44 -0.90 -7.46
N TYR A 10 -5.06 -0.93 -6.18
CA TYR A 10 -5.10 0.24 -5.30
C TYR A 10 -3.73 0.89 -5.22
N GLN A 11 -3.59 2.10 -5.78
CA GLN A 11 -2.34 2.83 -5.91
C GLN A 11 -2.45 4.26 -5.35
N PRO A 12 -2.58 4.43 -4.03
CA PRO A 12 -2.59 5.76 -3.42
C PRO A 12 -1.25 6.47 -3.60
N GLU A 13 -1.27 7.79 -3.51
CA GLU A 13 -0.10 8.63 -3.79
C GLU A 13 1.13 8.23 -2.96
N TYR A 14 0.96 7.87 -1.69
CA TYR A 14 2.08 7.50 -0.81
C TYR A 14 2.83 6.24 -1.27
N LEU A 15 2.19 5.32 -2.00
CA LEU A 15 2.85 4.15 -2.59
C LEU A 15 3.62 4.50 -3.87
N THR A 16 3.14 5.47 -4.63
CA THR A 16 3.69 5.83 -5.93
C THR A 16 4.74 6.93 -5.87
N ARG A 17 4.66 7.86 -4.91
CA ARG A 17 5.56 9.00 -4.76
C ARG A 17 7.04 8.65 -4.61
N LYS A 18 7.35 7.42 -4.16
CA LYS A 18 8.75 6.94 -4.09
C LYS A 18 9.44 6.89 -5.46
N TYR A 19 8.66 6.75 -6.53
CA TYR A 19 9.16 6.75 -7.91
C TYR A 19 9.30 8.17 -8.49
N ASP A 20 8.73 9.19 -7.83
CA ASP A 20 8.94 10.57 -8.21
C ASP A 20 10.28 11.09 -7.68
N TYR A 21 11.21 11.40 -8.59
CA TYR A 21 12.52 11.95 -8.22
C TYR A 21 12.43 13.34 -7.58
N ARG A 22 11.33 14.07 -7.80
CA ARG A 22 11.10 15.40 -7.22
C ARG A 22 10.71 15.33 -5.74
N TRP A 23 10.13 14.20 -5.33
CA TRP A 23 9.68 14.03 -3.97
C TRP A 23 10.85 13.72 -3.02
N VAL A 24 10.95 14.49 -1.96
CA VAL A 24 11.90 14.28 -0.86
C VAL A 24 11.09 14.18 0.43
N ASN A 25 11.35 13.16 1.24
CA ASN A 25 10.66 13.00 2.51
C ASN A 25 10.89 14.23 3.40
N PRO A 26 9.81 14.96 3.81
CA PRO A 26 9.93 16.16 4.66
C PRO A 26 10.61 15.90 6.00
N GLU A 27 10.45 14.69 6.56
CA GLU A 27 11.05 14.29 7.84
C GLU A 27 12.54 13.91 7.72
N SER A 28 13.04 13.78 6.51
CA SER A 28 14.44 13.45 6.27
C SER A 28 15.37 14.61 6.62
N LYS A 29 16.51 14.31 7.22
CA LYS A 29 17.60 15.30 7.45
C LYS A 29 18.03 15.99 6.14
N LEU A 30 17.87 15.30 5.00
CA LEU A 30 18.17 15.82 3.67
C LEU A 30 17.20 16.90 3.19
N SER A 31 15.99 16.99 3.76
CA SER A 31 15.01 18.03 3.43
C SER A 31 15.32 19.37 4.11
N ARG A 32 16.13 19.36 5.16
CA ARG A 32 16.39 20.52 6.02
C ARG A 32 17.15 21.66 5.32
N TYR A 33 18.09 21.31 4.43
CA TYR A 33 18.89 22.30 3.70
C TYR A 33 18.57 22.26 2.20
N ALA A 34 18.51 23.41 1.56
CA ALA A 34 18.22 23.51 0.13
C ALA A 34 19.26 22.77 -0.74
N VAL A 35 20.53 22.89 -0.40
CA VAL A 35 21.64 22.25 -1.11
C VAL A 35 21.55 20.71 -1.06
N THR A 36 21.32 20.15 0.13
CA THR A 36 21.19 18.68 0.29
C THR A 36 19.94 18.15 -0.42
N ARG A 37 18.86 18.92 -0.43
CA ARG A 37 17.62 18.59 -1.16
C ARG A 37 17.84 18.56 -2.67
N ILE A 38 18.58 19.53 -3.21
CA ILE A 38 18.92 19.57 -4.65
C ILE A 38 19.84 18.40 -5.00
N ALA A 39 20.91 18.19 -4.24
CA ALA A 39 21.84 17.08 -4.45
C ALA A 39 21.14 15.72 -4.43
N TYR A 40 20.20 15.50 -3.49
CA TYR A 40 19.40 14.29 -3.40
C TYR A 40 18.49 14.10 -4.63
N ARG A 41 17.83 15.19 -5.11
CA ARG A 41 17.02 15.14 -6.34
C ARG A 41 17.85 14.80 -7.57
N VAL A 42 19.02 15.37 -7.70
CA VAL A 42 19.96 15.06 -8.81
C VAL A 42 20.37 13.59 -8.74
N MET A 43 20.75 13.09 -7.58
CA MET A 43 21.10 11.67 -7.38
C MET A 43 19.91 10.76 -7.76
N LYS A 44 18.71 11.06 -7.30
CA LYS A 44 17.50 10.30 -7.67
C LYS A 44 17.21 10.36 -9.18
N TYR A 45 17.44 11.51 -9.80
CA TYR A 45 17.29 11.66 -11.25
C TYR A 45 18.27 10.76 -12.02
N LEU A 46 19.53 10.70 -11.61
CA LEU A 46 20.53 9.82 -12.21
C LEU A 46 20.17 8.33 -12.04
N GLN A 47 19.63 7.96 -10.87
CA GLN A 47 19.19 6.59 -10.59
C GLN A 47 17.82 6.23 -11.22
N ARG A 48 17.15 7.21 -11.84
CA ARG A 48 15.81 7.03 -12.40
C ARG A 48 15.72 5.88 -13.39
N GLN A 49 16.71 5.74 -14.26
CA GLN A 49 16.71 4.69 -15.31
C GLN A 49 16.63 3.30 -14.69
N THR A 50 17.44 3.03 -13.67
CA THR A 50 17.45 1.74 -12.96
C THR A 50 16.16 1.51 -12.19
N THR A 51 15.69 2.53 -11.48
CA THR A 51 14.45 2.44 -10.67
C THR A 51 13.22 2.23 -11.55
N MET A 52 13.12 2.97 -12.66
CA MET A 52 12.03 2.84 -13.62
C MET A 52 12.11 1.54 -14.42
N GLY A 53 13.32 1.04 -14.67
CA GLY A 53 13.52 -0.26 -15.31
C GLY A 53 12.93 -1.39 -14.47
N ARG A 54 13.25 -1.44 -13.19
CA ARG A 54 12.67 -2.42 -12.24
C ARG A 54 11.15 -2.30 -12.14
N LYS A 55 10.64 -1.07 -12.03
CA LYS A 55 9.20 -0.83 -11.99
C LYS A 55 8.52 -1.37 -13.25
N ARG A 56 9.03 -1.07 -14.44
CA ARG A 56 8.46 -1.55 -15.71
C ARG A 56 8.45 -3.07 -15.82
N GLN A 57 9.48 -3.75 -15.33
CA GLN A 57 9.53 -5.23 -15.32
C GLN A 57 8.46 -5.79 -14.39
N PHE A 58 8.30 -5.19 -13.21
CA PHE A 58 7.28 -5.59 -12.25
C PHE A 58 5.86 -5.33 -12.79
N ASP A 59 5.62 -4.15 -13.37
CA ASP A 59 4.34 -3.80 -13.97
C ASP A 59 3.99 -4.80 -15.11
N ARG A 60 4.95 -5.11 -16.00
CA ARG A 60 4.77 -6.13 -17.05
C ARG A 60 4.43 -7.51 -16.50
N PHE A 61 5.08 -7.92 -15.42
CA PHE A 61 4.76 -9.19 -14.77
C PHE A 61 3.32 -9.20 -14.26
N ILE A 62 2.92 -8.15 -13.54
CA ILE A 62 1.56 -8.03 -13.04
C ILE A 62 0.54 -8.05 -14.20
N ASP A 63 0.76 -7.24 -15.22
CA ASP A 63 -0.14 -7.14 -16.39
C ASP A 63 -0.24 -8.44 -17.18
N SER A 64 0.83 -9.25 -17.20
CA SER A 64 0.85 -10.52 -17.96
C SER A 64 0.25 -11.69 -17.21
N TYR A 65 0.31 -11.71 -15.87
CA TYR A 65 -0.03 -12.89 -15.07
C TYR A 65 -1.20 -12.70 -14.12
N LEU A 66 -1.60 -11.45 -13.82
CA LEU A 66 -2.64 -11.17 -12.85
C LEU A 66 -3.79 -10.39 -13.48
N LYS A 67 -5.01 -10.89 -13.31
CA LYS A 67 -6.18 -10.07 -13.55
C LYS A 67 -6.20 -8.93 -12.54
N GLN A 68 -6.44 -7.71 -12.99
CA GLN A 68 -6.54 -6.55 -12.14
C GLN A 68 -7.88 -5.87 -12.30
N THR A 69 -8.34 -5.23 -11.23
CA THR A 69 -9.42 -4.25 -11.32
C THR A 69 -8.92 -2.99 -12.04
N ARG A 70 -9.83 -2.05 -12.32
CA ARG A 70 -9.43 -0.68 -12.62
C ARG A 70 -8.56 -0.11 -11.51
N GLU A 71 -7.77 0.92 -11.82
CA GLU A 71 -6.93 1.63 -10.85
C GLU A 71 -7.78 2.47 -9.90
N TYR A 72 -7.49 2.35 -8.58
CA TYR A 72 -8.05 3.19 -7.53
C TYR A 72 -6.92 3.99 -6.87
N ARG A 73 -7.00 5.30 -6.92
CA ARG A 73 -5.98 6.20 -6.35
C ARG A 73 -6.30 6.71 -4.95
N THR A 74 -7.55 6.60 -4.52
CA THR A 74 -7.98 7.03 -3.20
C THR A 74 -8.96 6.03 -2.61
N LEU A 75 -9.03 6.02 -1.28
CA LEU A 75 -9.99 5.19 -0.55
C LEU A 75 -11.43 5.54 -0.92
N GLU A 76 -11.74 6.84 -1.10
CA GLU A 76 -13.10 7.27 -1.47
C GLU A 76 -13.54 6.66 -2.80
N LYS A 77 -12.66 6.64 -3.81
CA LYS A 77 -12.96 6.01 -5.11
C LYS A 77 -13.16 4.51 -4.97
N LEU A 78 -12.41 3.86 -4.09
CA LEU A 78 -12.56 2.44 -3.81
C LEU A 78 -13.89 2.16 -3.09
N CYS A 79 -14.27 3.00 -2.12
CA CYS A 79 -15.56 2.91 -1.41
C CYS A 79 -16.77 3.20 -2.31
N GLN A 80 -16.66 4.16 -3.22
CA GLN A 80 -17.74 4.51 -4.15
C GLN A 80 -18.07 3.40 -5.15
N ASN A 81 -17.08 2.63 -5.54
CA ASN A 81 -17.22 1.57 -6.53
C ASN A 81 -16.33 0.38 -6.18
N PRO A 82 -16.59 -0.32 -5.09
CA PRO A 82 -15.80 -1.47 -4.72
C PRO A 82 -15.94 -2.58 -5.78
N PRO A 83 -14.88 -3.31 -6.09
CA PRO A 83 -15.01 -4.49 -6.93
C PRO A 83 -15.91 -5.52 -6.24
N GLU A 84 -16.75 -6.20 -6.97
CA GLU A 84 -17.63 -7.25 -6.41
C GLU A 84 -16.86 -8.57 -6.28
N ALA A 85 -16.96 -9.20 -5.11
CA ALA A 85 -16.36 -10.51 -4.84
C ALA A 85 -17.08 -11.19 -3.66
N ASP A 86 -17.04 -12.53 -3.63
CA ASP A 86 -17.56 -13.33 -2.51
C ASP A 86 -16.60 -13.30 -1.31
N LEU A 87 -15.29 -13.17 -1.59
CA LEU A 87 -14.24 -13.14 -0.59
C LEU A 87 -13.18 -12.09 -0.96
N TYR A 88 -12.86 -11.25 -0.01
CA TYR A 88 -11.74 -10.30 -0.08
C TYR A 88 -10.64 -10.78 0.83
N VAL A 89 -9.43 -10.86 0.29
CA VAL A 89 -8.25 -11.30 1.05
C VAL A 89 -7.22 -10.18 1.05
N VAL A 90 -6.77 -9.81 2.23
CA VAL A 90 -5.64 -8.90 2.43
C VAL A 90 -4.42 -9.66 2.94
N GLY A 91 -3.27 -9.30 2.51
CA GLY A 91 -1.97 -9.86 2.88
C GLY A 91 -1.00 -9.59 1.74
N SER A 92 0.19 -9.98 1.84
CA SER A 92 0.93 -10.68 2.89
C SER A 92 1.92 -9.72 3.57
N ASP A 93 2.87 -10.28 4.36
CA ASP A 93 3.99 -9.54 4.93
C ASP A 93 3.54 -8.41 5.88
N GLN A 94 4.28 -7.34 5.94
CA GLN A 94 4.13 -6.21 6.86
C GLN A 94 3.03 -5.22 6.46
N ILE A 95 1.94 -5.68 5.85
CA ILE A 95 0.90 -4.80 5.32
C ILE A 95 0.27 -3.92 6.41
N TRP A 96 0.26 -4.38 7.67
CA TRP A 96 -0.29 -3.66 8.83
C TRP A 96 0.78 -3.01 9.71
N ASN A 97 2.01 -2.85 9.21
CA ASN A 97 3.06 -2.18 9.97
C ASN A 97 2.73 -0.69 10.15
N VAL A 98 2.37 -0.32 11.37
CA VAL A 98 1.89 1.02 11.77
C VAL A 98 2.89 2.16 11.55
N PHE A 99 4.17 1.84 11.36
CA PHE A 99 5.20 2.83 11.06
C PHE A 99 5.22 3.24 9.58
N TYR A 100 4.50 2.51 8.73
CA TYR A 100 4.28 2.86 7.33
C TYR A 100 2.87 3.43 7.12
N GLU A 101 2.71 4.28 6.12
CA GLU A 101 1.40 4.83 5.75
C GLU A 101 0.41 3.74 5.34
N ALA A 102 0.89 2.70 4.64
CA ALA A 102 0.07 1.55 4.27
C ALA A 102 -0.56 0.85 5.49
N GLY A 103 0.21 0.68 6.58
CA GLY A 103 -0.30 0.04 7.80
C GLY A 103 -1.32 0.88 8.57
N ARG A 104 -1.60 2.10 8.13
CA ARG A 104 -2.64 2.99 8.69
C ARG A 104 -3.76 3.27 7.69
N ASP A 105 -3.65 2.78 6.46
CA ASP A 105 -4.66 2.99 5.43
C ASP A 105 -5.81 1.99 5.60
N PRO A 106 -7.05 2.46 5.79
CA PRO A 106 -8.22 1.60 5.99
C PRO A 106 -8.50 0.65 4.82
N ALA A 107 -7.99 0.94 3.62
CA ALA A 107 -8.11 0.04 2.47
C ALA A 107 -7.48 -1.34 2.74
N PHE A 108 -6.33 -1.39 3.43
CA PHE A 108 -5.66 -2.64 3.80
C PHE A 108 -6.27 -3.35 5.01
N TYR A 109 -7.33 -2.79 5.58
CA TYR A 109 -8.20 -3.42 6.57
C TYR A 109 -9.57 -3.78 5.97
N LEU A 110 -9.70 -3.69 4.64
CA LEU A 110 -10.92 -4.01 3.91
C LEU A 110 -12.14 -3.20 4.38
N GLU A 111 -11.95 -1.95 4.83
CA GLU A 111 -13.06 -1.10 5.30
C GLU A 111 -14.01 -0.71 4.17
N PHE A 112 -13.55 -0.69 2.93
CA PHE A 112 -14.38 -0.41 1.74
C PHE A 112 -15.37 -1.54 1.42
N VAL A 113 -15.19 -2.73 2.01
CA VAL A 113 -16.02 -3.90 1.74
C VAL A 113 -17.32 -3.82 2.54
N THR A 114 -18.44 -3.66 1.85
CA THR A 114 -19.79 -3.62 2.44
C THR A 114 -20.53 -4.96 2.33
N LYS A 115 -20.19 -5.78 1.32
CA LYS A 115 -20.72 -7.13 1.09
C LYS A 115 -19.59 -8.08 0.79
N GLY A 116 -19.76 -9.36 1.14
CA GLY A 116 -18.72 -10.37 0.98
C GLY A 116 -17.95 -10.66 2.26
N ARG A 117 -17.24 -11.77 2.25
CA ARG A 117 -16.42 -12.19 3.38
C ARG A 117 -15.07 -11.49 3.33
N LYS A 118 -14.51 -11.21 4.50
CA LYS A 118 -13.19 -10.61 4.66
C LYS A 118 -12.25 -11.64 5.29
N ALA A 119 -11.05 -11.76 4.78
CA ALA A 119 -10.01 -12.61 5.35
C ALA A 119 -8.64 -11.94 5.25
N SER A 120 -7.71 -12.40 6.06
CA SER A 120 -6.30 -12.05 5.94
C SER A 120 -5.47 -13.30 5.73
N TYR A 121 -4.38 -13.18 5.00
CA TYR A 121 -3.42 -14.25 4.79
C TYR A 121 -2.01 -13.74 4.99
N ALA A 122 -1.30 -14.32 5.99
CA ALA A 122 0.08 -13.97 6.32
C ALA A 122 0.34 -12.45 6.50
N ALA A 123 -0.68 -11.70 6.91
CA ALA A 123 -0.54 -10.28 7.23
C ALA A 123 0.07 -10.10 8.62
N SER A 124 0.97 -9.14 8.80
CA SER A 124 1.62 -8.90 10.08
C SER A 124 1.80 -7.41 10.39
N PHE A 125 1.92 -7.10 11.68
CA PHE A 125 2.31 -5.79 12.18
C PHE A 125 3.81 -5.61 12.26
N SER A 126 4.60 -6.69 12.12
CA SER A 126 6.06 -6.75 12.28
C SER A 126 6.58 -6.44 13.70
N TYR A 127 5.72 -6.29 14.66
CA TYR A 127 6.06 -5.97 16.04
C TYR A 127 5.24 -6.84 17.00
N VAL A 128 5.90 -7.30 18.07
CA VAL A 128 5.25 -8.07 19.13
C VAL A 128 4.37 -7.15 19.98
N ASP A 129 4.80 -5.91 20.21
CA ASP A 129 4.02 -4.91 20.92
C ASP A 129 4.01 -3.59 20.16
N ILE A 130 2.82 -3.06 19.95
CA ILE A 130 2.61 -1.78 19.28
C ILE A 130 2.46 -0.69 20.35
N PRO A 131 3.29 0.36 20.33
CA PRO A 131 3.16 1.47 21.29
C PRO A 131 1.75 2.05 21.29
N GLN A 132 1.23 2.39 22.47
CA GLN A 132 -0.15 2.91 22.65
C GLN A 132 -0.44 4.14 21.76
N LYS A 133 0.57 4.98 21.54
CA LYS A 133 0.45 6.15 20.67
C LYS A 133 0.18 5.75 19.21
N GLU A 134 0.75 4.65 18.76
CA GLU A 134 0.57 4.15 17.38
C GLU A 134 -0.72 3.33 17.25
N LYS A 135 -1.15 2.64 18.31
CA LYS A 135 -2.44 1.93 18.33
C LYS A 135 -3.62 2.85 18.02
N LYS A 136 -3.57 4.11 18.48
CA LYS A 136 -4.61 5.11 18.21
C LYS A 136 -4.72 5.52 16.74
N LYS A 137 -3.73 5.21 15.92
CA LYS A 137 -3.70 5.50 14.48
C LYS A 137 -4.22 4.36 13.62
N LEU A 138 -4.50 3.20 14.23
CA LEU A 138 -5.01 2.05 13.51
C LEU A 138 -6.48 2.27 13.10
N PRO A 139 -6.87 1.81 11.92
CA PRO A 139 -8.26 1.80 11.48
C PRO A 139 -9.16 0.98 12.42
N ASN A 140 -10.44 1.34 12.48
CA ASN A 140 -11.42 0.68 13.34
C ASN A 140 -11.65 -0.80 13.01
N ALA A 141 -11.49 -1.18 11.74
CA ALA A 141 -11.64 -2.57 11.28
C ALA A 141 -10.52 -3.51 11.74
N CYS A 142 -9.44 -3.00 12.32
CA CYS A 142 -8.30 -3.81 12.78
C CYS A 142 -8.75 -4.95 13.72
N GLY A 143 -9.68 -4.67 14.66
CA GLY A 143 -10.18 -5.66 15.61
C GLY A 143 -10.96 -6.81 14.98
N HIS A 144 -11.66 -6.58 13.87
CA HIS A 144 -12.47 -7.60 13.20
C HIS A 144 -11.64 -8.57 12.35
N LEU A 145 -10.56 -8.09 11.73
CA LEU A 145 -9.67 -8.92 10.90
C LEU A 145 -8.68 -9.77 11.73
N MET A 146 -8.34 -9.34 12.95
CA MET A 146 -7.47 -10.12 13.85
C MET A 146 -8.11 -11.38 14.40
N LEU A 147 -9.44 -11.53 14.34
CA LEU A 147 -10.17 -12.72 14.79
C LEU A 147 -10.18 -13.86 13.74
N CYS A 148 -9.60 -13.67 12.56
CA CYS A 148 -9.56 -14.64 11.48
C CYS A 148 -8.20 -15.36 11.34
N LEU A 149 -7.35 -15.32 12.36
CA LEU A 149 -6.08 -16.05 12.42
C LEU A 149 -6.24 -17.38 13.15
#